data_15ea2a1494b8e5981103db4e9b11a8b0
#
_entry.id   15ea2a1494b8e5981103db4e9b11a8b0
#
_cell.length_a   1.000
_cell.length_b   1.000
_cell.length_c   1.000
_cell.angle_alpha   90.00
_cell.angle_beta   90.00
_cell.angle_gamma   90.00
#
_symmetry.space_group_name_H-M   'P 1'
#
loop_
_entity.id
_entity.type
_entity.pdbx_description
1 polymer ?
#
loop_
_entity_poly.entity_id
_entity_poly.type
_entity_poly.pdbx_seq_one_letter_code
_entity_poly.pdbx_strand_id
1 'polypeptide(L)'
;MSDKNQFYKILSIDGGGIRGLIAGLILVEIEKRTGKAISELFNLIAGTSTGGILALGLTVPDENTGKAKYSAEEISKLYQERGHLIFRRNFKSLLGVIDEKYSSQGIEATLEEYFGESELKSALTDLLITSYDFEQMRQPFFFKSRQAKINPRRNFKMKWIARATSAAPTYFEPFKLTTTRDEYYYSLLDGGIFANNPAMCAFAEAMNSHSQANILMVSLGTGARTIEITYENAINWGLIQWVRPLIYLMMNGNSETVNYQLKEIFSAREGSAYYRLQIDLPHDPEIQKLDNVKPTNIRNLEKLAEQIIFNESNTLNEICNKLVSPSD
;
A
#
# COMPACT_ATOMS: atom_id res chain seq x y z
N MET A 1 -25.96 22.07 11.54
CA MET A 1 -24.61 22.66 11.74
C MET A 1 -23.69 21.46 11.89
N SER A 2 -22.83 21.17 10.90
CA SER A 2 -21.87 20.08 11.02
C SER A 2 -20.86 20.46 12.09
N ASP A 3 -20.65 19.57 13.07
CA ASP A 3 -19.63 19.73 14.11
C ASP A 3 -18.27 20.00 13.48
N LYS A 4 -17.75 21.23 13.67
CA LYS A 4 -16.48 21.68 13.09
C LYS A 4 -15.25 20.94 13.66
N ASN A 5 -15.43 20.00 14.59
CA ASN A 5 -14.35 19.28 15.28
C ASN A 5 -14.18 17.83 14.85
N GLN A 6 -15.03 17.29 13.98
CA GLN A 6 -14.94 15.89 13.57
C GLN A 6 -14.08 15.74 12.31
N PHE A 7 -12.98 14.95 12.43
CA PHE A 7 -12.15 14.59 11.28
C PHE A 7 -12.75 13.42 10.50
N TYR A 8 -12.73 13.54 9.16
CA TYR A 8 -12.74 12.36 8.31
C TYR A 8 -11.28 11.83 8.21
N LYS A 9 -11.05 10.65 8.77
CA LYS A 9 -9.71 10.09 9.03
C LYS A 9 -9.29 9.18 7.87
N ILE A 10 -8.16 9.48 7.25
CA ILE A 10 -7.64 8.76 6.07
C ILE A 10 -6.26 8.20 6.38
N LEU A 11 -6.06 6.91 6.10
CA LEU A 11 -4.76 6.25 6.05
C LEU A 11 -4.39 5.97 4.60
N SER A 12 -3.16 6.29 4.22
CA SER A 12 -2.58 5.94 2.93
C SER A 12 -1.28 5.16 3.13
N ILE A 13 -1.12 4.03 2.44
CA ILE A 13 0.04 3.16 2.56
C ILE A 13 0.67 2.96 1.18
N ASP A 14 1.93 3.36 1.04
CA ASP A 14 2.68 3.28 -0.23
C ASP A 14 2.98 1.85 -0.66
N GLY A 15 3.23 1.69 -1.95
CA GLY A 15 3.86 0.51 -2.53
C GLY A 15 5.35 0.40 -2.16
N GLY A 16 5.88 -0.82 -2.12
CA GLY A 16 7.28 -1.01 -1.76
C GLY A 16 7.77 -2.45 -1.59
N GLY A 17 7.02 -3.45 -2.00
CA GLY A 17 7.39 -4.87 -1.86
C GLY A 17 7.67 -5.26 -0.42
N ILE A 18 8.80 -5.94 -0.14
CA ILE A 18 9.18 -6.37 1.21
C ILE A 18 9.31 -5.22 2.22
N ARG A 19 9.57 -4.00 1.73
CA ARG A 19 9.71 -2.79 2.57
C ARG A 19 8.38 -2.33 3.18
N GLY A 20 7.24 -2.92 2.77
CA GLY A 20 5.95 -2.77 3.44
C GLY A 20 6.01 -3.10 4.94
N LEU A 21 6.99 -3.90 5.37
CA LEU A 21 7.27 -4.18 6.77
C LEU A 21 7.48 -2.90 7.59
N ILE A 22 8.14 -1.87 7.02
CA ILE A 22 8.34 -0.56 7.70
C ILE A 22 6.98 0.08 8.03
N ALA A 23 6.10 0.19 7.04
CA ALA A 23 4.75 0.74 7.25
C ALA A 23 3.93 -0.13 8.22
N GLY A 24 4.02 -1.46 8.11
CA GLY A 24 3.37 -2.40 9.02
C GLY A 24 3.77 -2.19 10.48
N LEU A 25 5.05 -2.03 10.76
CA LEU A 25 5.55 -1.80 12.13
C LEU A 25 5.17 -0.41 12.70
N ILE A 26 5.05 0.61 11.86
CA ILE A 26 4.48 1.90 12.28
C ILE A 26 3.00 1.73 12.68
N LEU A 27 2.23 0.91 11.93
CA LEU A 27 0.84 0.61 12.27
C LEU A 27 0.72 -0.18 13.57
N VAL A 28 1.64 -1.12 13.84
CA VAL A 28 1.75 -1.80 15.15
C VAL A 28 1.91 -0.79 16.28
N GLU A 29 2.77 0.20 16.12
CA GLU A 29 2.97 1.23 17.14
C GLU A 29 1.73 2.13 17.32
N ILE A 30 1.00 2.42 16.25
CA ILE A 30 -0.28 3.16 16.33
C ILE A 30 -1.32 2.34 17.10
N GLU A 31 -1.49 1.04 16.82
CA GLU A 31 -2.40 0.17 17.57
C GLU A 31 -2.01 0.11 19.05
N LYS A 32 -0.72 -0.03 19.34
CA LYS A 32 -0.19 -0.06 20.71
C LYS A 32 -0.48 1.24 21.48
N ARG A 33 -0.28 2.41 20.86
CA ARG A 33 -0.53 3.72 21.52
C ARG A 33 -2.01 4.01 21.70
N THR A 34 -2.85 3.60 20.76
CA THR A 34 -4.28 3.90 20.77
C THR A 34 -5.12 2.84 21.49
N GLY A 35 -4.63 1.62 21.61
CA GLY A 35 -5.39 0.46 22.12
C GLY A 35 -6.54 0.03 21.20
N LYS A 36 -6.56 0.46 19.93
CA LYS A 36 -7.62 0.19 18.95
C LYS A 36 -7.05 -0.41 17.67
N ALA A 37 -7.82 -1.28 17.01
CA ALA A 37 -7.47 -1.80 15.69
C ALA A 37 -7.46 -0.66 14.65
N ILE A 38 -6.58 -0.77 13.63
CA ILE A 38 -6.48 0.25 12.57
C ILE A 38 -7.83 0.47 11.87
N SER A 39 -8.61 -0.58 11.67
CA SER A 39 -9.95 -0.49 11.06
C SER A 39 -10.95 0.35 11.88
N GLU A 40 -10.72 0.53 13.18
CA GLU A 40 -11.55 1.36 14.06
C GLU A 40 -11.08 2.83 14.10
N LEU A 41 -9.86 3.11 13.65
CA LEU A 41 -9.23 4.42 13.74
C LEU A 41 -9.46 5.29 12.49
N PHE A 42 -9.66 4.67 11.32
CA PHE A 42 -9.75 5.38 10.05
C PHE A 42 -11.10 5.15 9.36
N ASN A 43 -11.58 6.17 8.64
CA ASN A 43 -12.79 6.09 7.82
C ASN A 43 -12.51 5.55 6.41
N LEU A 44 -11.30 5.81 5.88
CA LEU A 44 -10.84 5.34 4.58
C LEU A 44 -9.37 4.91 4.68
N ILE A 45 -9.07 3.73 4.16
CA ILE A 45 -7.70 3.23 4.02
C ILE A 45 -7.40 3.03 2.54
N ALA A 46 -6.36 3.67 2.04
CA ALA A 46 -5.88 3.50 0.68
C ALA A 46 -4.54 2.78 0.67
N GLY A 47 -4.34 1.89 -0.29
CA GLY A 47 -3.10 1.13 -0.41
C GLY A 47 -2.73 0.81 -1.85
N THR A 48 -1.42 0.76 -2.11
CA THR A 48 -0.83 0.33 -3.38
C THR A 48 0.10 -0.85 -3.13
N SER A 49 0.00 -1.91 -3.96
CA SER A 49 0.93 -3.06 -3.88
C SER A 49 0.97 -3.63 -2.46
N THR A 50 2.13 -3.67 -1.83
CA THR A 50 2.29 -4.08 -0.43
C THR A 50 1.38 -3.29 0.52
N GLY A 51 1.19 -1.98 0.31
CA GLY A 51 0.26 -1.16 1.08
C GLY A 51 -1.21 -1.59 0.89
N GLY A 52 -1.54 -2.08 -0.31
CA GLY A 52 -2.86 -2.67 -0.60
C GLY A 52 -3.08 -3.98 0.17
N ILE A 53 -2.06 -4.83 0.26
CA ILE A 53 -2.10 -6.07 1.06
C ILE A 53 -2.32 -5.75 2.54
N LEU A 54 -1.57 -4.78 3.09
CA LEU A 54 -1.76 -4.32 4.48
C LEU A 54 -3.18 -3.77 4.70
N ALA A 55 -3.66 -2.88 3.82
CA ALA A 55 -4.98 -2.28 3.93
C ALA A 55 -6.10 -3.33 3.94
N LEU A 56 -6.01 -4.34 3.06
CA LEU A 56 -6.95 -5.46 3.02
C LEU A 56 -6.87 -6.30 4.30
N GLY A 57 -5.67 -6.66 4.75
CA GLY A 57 -5.47 -7.49 5.95
C GLY A 57 -5.97 -6.84 7.23
N LEU A 58 -5.77 -5.52 7.39
CA LEU A 58 -6.24 -4.74 8.53
C LEU A 58 -7.76 -4.57 8.58
N THR A 59 -8.47 -4.87 7.49
CA THR A 59 -9.91 -4.63 7.37
C THR A 59 -10.72 -5.89 7.07
N VAL A 60 -10.07 -7.04 6.84
CA VAL A 60 -10.79 -8.30 6.68
C VAL A 60 -11.47 -8.68 8.00
N PRO A 61 -12.79 -8.95 7.99
CA PRO A 61 -13.50 -9.34 9.20
C PRO A 61 -13.18 -10.80 9.59
N ASP A 62 -13.12 -11.05 10.88
CA ASP A 62 -13.25 -12.39 11.43
C ASP A 62 -14.73 -12.76 11.44
N GLU A 63 -15.08 -13.92 10.87
CA GLU A 63 -16.45 -14.37 10.67
C GLU A 63 -17.20 -14.63 11.98
N ASN A 64 -16.50 -14.95 13.06
CA ASN A 64 -17.11 -15.28 14.34
C ASN A 64 -17.35 -14.05 15.21
N THR A 65 -16.42 -13.08 15.17
CA THR A 65 -16.45 -11.92 16.06
C THR A 65 -16.93 -10.64 15.38
N GLY A 66 -16.89 -10.57 14.04
CA GLY A 66 -17.17 -9.37 13.27
C GLY A 66 -16.14 -8.25 13.45
N LYS A 67 -15.03 -8.50 14.17
CA LYS A 67 -13.91 -7.58 14.34
C LYS A 67 -12.84 -7.84 13.30
N ALA A 68 -11.77 -7.03 13.29
CA ALA A 68 -10.62 -7.28 12.42
C ALA A 68 -10.02 -8.68 12.71
N LYS A 69 -9.81 -9.45 11.65
CA LYS A 69 -9.23 -10.81 11.74
C LYS A 69 -7.77 -10.76 12.14
N TYR A 70 -7.05 -9.71 11.74
CA TYR A 70 -5.64 -9.53 12.04
C TYR A 70 -5.38 -8.16 12.66
N SER A 71 -4.55 -8.14 13.69
CA SER A 71 -3.87 -6.93 14.16
C SER A 71 -2.80 -6.48 13.15
N ALA A 72 -2.29 -5.26 13.32
CA ALA A 72 -1.17 -4.78 12.52
C ALA A 72 0.08 -5.67 12.70
N GLU A 73 0.30 -6.23 13.90
CA GLU A 73 1.39 -7.17 14.15
C GLU A 73 1.22 -8.46 13.34
N GLU A 74 0.02 -9.07 13.39
CA GLU A 74 -0.24 -10.35 12.71
C GLU A 74 -0.13 -10.21 11.18
N ILE A 75 -0.68 -9.14 10.59
CA ILE A 75 -0.54 -8.94 9.14
C ILE A 75 0.89 -8.59 8.73
N SER A 76 1.68 -7.94 9.57
CA SER A 76 3.09 -7.64 9.31
C SER A 76 3.97 -8.90 9.28
N LYS A 77 3.60 -9.96 10.01
CA LYS A 77 4.28 -11.27 9.97
C LYS A 77 4.26 -11.90 8.58
N LEU A 78 3.32 -11.54 7.72
CA LEU A 78 3.32 -11.95 6.31
C LEU A 78 4.68 -11.67 5.63
N TYR A 79 5.28 -10.52 5.91
CA TYR A 79 6.59 -10.16 5.32
C TYR A 79 7.76 -10.92 5.94
N GLN A 80 7.71 -11.13 7.24
CA GLN A 80 8.76 -11.81 7.99
C GLN A 80 8.76 -13.32 7.75
N GLU A 81 7.58 -13.93 7.72
CA GLU A 81 7.41 -15.39 7.69
C GLU A 81 7.16 -15.92 6.28
N ARG A 82 6.41 -15.20 5.45
CA ARG A 82 5.99 -15.64 4.10
C ARG A 82 6.72 -14.96 2.96
N GLY A 83 7.54 -13.94 3.23
CA GLY A 83 8.28 -13.21 2.19
C GLY A 83 9.07 -14.13 1.26
N HIS A 84 9.71 -15.17 1.78
CA HIS A 84 10.46 -16.15 1.01
C HIS A 84 9.60 -17.01 0.06
N LEU A 85 8.31 -17.20 0.36
CA LEU A 85 7.35 -17.86 -0.51
C LEU A 85 6.85 -16.92 -1.60
N ILE A 86 6.53 -15.67 -1.23
CA ILE A 86 6.07 -14.63 -2.14
C ILE A 86 7.13 -14.35 -3.22
N PHE A 87 8.40 -14.18 -2.83
CA PHE A 87 9.51 -13.90 -3.74
C PHE A 87 10.30 -15.15 -4.12
N ARG A 88 9.60 -16.28 -4.33
CA ARG A 88 10.20 -17.52 -4.81
C ARG A 88 10.51 -17.43 -6.29
N ARG A 89 11.79 -17.52 -6.65
CA ARG A 89 12.26 -17.44 -8.05
C ARG A 89 11.59 -18.47 -8.94
N ASN A 90 11.22 -18.05 -10.13
CA ASN A 90 10.76 -18.94 -11.19
C ASN A 90 11.93 -19.80 -11.69
N PHE A 91 11.71 -21.11 -11.90
CA PHE A 91 12.75 -22.03 -12.35
C PHE A 91 13.25 -21.67 -13.77
N LYS A 92 12.39 -21.17 -14.64
CA LYS A 92 12.74 -20.71 -16.00
C LYS A 92 13.68 -19.49 -15.97
N SER A 93 13.48 -18.58 -15.04
CA SER A 93 14.36 -17.42 -14.82
C SER A 93 15.78 -17.83 -14.41
N LEU A 94 15.95 -18.97 -13.73
CA LEU A 94 17.25 -19.54 -13.38
C LEU A 94 18.01 -20.09 -14.61
N LEU A 95 17.30 -20.46 -15.67
CA LEU A 95 17.87 -20.98 -16.92
C LEU A 95 18.22 -19.87 -17.92
N GLY A 96 18.12 -18.58 -17.52
CA GLY A 96 18.45 -17.44 -18.38
C GLY A 96 17.41 -17.14 -19.47
N VAL A 97 16.22 -17.74 -19.39
CA VAL A 97 15.08 -17.39 -20.23
C VAL A 97 14.50 -16.08 -19.73
N ILE A 98 14.21 -15.14 -20.64
CA ILE A 98 13.55 -13.86 -20.32
C ILE A 98 12.11 -14.18 -19.94
N ASP A 99 11.84 -14.25 -18.64
CA ASP A 99 10.52 -14.53 -18.05
C ASP A 99 10.39 -13.71 -16.74
N GLU A 100 9.22 -13.72 -16.12
CA GLU A 100 8.98 -13.06 -14.84
C GLU A 100 9.93 -13.62 -13.77
N LYS A 101 10.37 -12.73 -12.89
CA LYS A 101 11.39 -13.08 -11.88
C LYS A 101 10.88 -14.08 -10.85
N TYR A 102 9.59 -14.01 -10.51
CA TYR A 102 8.95 -14.82 -9.48
C TYR A 102 7.72 -15.55 -10.00
N SER A 103 7.51 -16.77 -9.48
CA SER A 103 6.28 -17.53 -9.73
C SER A 103 5.10 -16.91 -8.95
N SER A 104 3.95 -16.75 -9.59
CA SER A 104 2.71 -16.30 -8.94
C SER A 104 2.18 -17.27 -7.88
N GLN A 105 2.53 -18.56 -7.96
CA GLN A 105 2.04 -19.60 -7.05
C GLN A 105 2.34 -19.30 -5.57
N GLY A 106 3.53 -18.76 -5.26
CA GLY A 106 3.92 -18.46 -3.89
C GLY A 106 3.10 -17.32 -3.27
N ILE A 107 2.93 -16.23 -4.02
CA ILE A 107 2.11 -15.11 -3.56
C ILE A 107 0.63 -15.52 -3.49
N GLU A 108 0.09 -16.23 -4.49
CA GLU A 108 -1.30 -16.65 -4.53
C GLU A 108 -1.66 -17.60 -3.38
N ALA A 109 -0.79 -18.58 -3.06
CA ALA A 109 -0.98 -19.46 -1.91
C ALA A 109 -0.99 -18.68 -0.58
N THR A 110 -0.09 -17.69 -0.44
CA THR A 110 -0.06 -16.82 0.75
C THR A 110 -1.32 -15.97 0.85
N LEU A 111 -1.77 -15.37 -0.25
CA LEU A 111 -2.99 -14.55 -0.26
C LEU A 111 -4.26 -15.39 -0.01
N GLU A 112 -4.28 -16.66 -0.46
CA GLU A 112 -5.34 -17.60 -0.14
C GLU A 112 -5.40 -17.90 1.36
N GLU A 113 -4.25 -18.14 2.02
CA GLU A 113 -4.15 -18.40 3.46
C GLU A 113 -4.70 -17.23 4.29
N TYR A 114 -4.37 -15.98 3.91
CA TYR A 114 -4.74 -14.80 4.68
C TYR A 114 -6.18 -14.34 4.43
N PHE A 115 -6.64 -14.36 3.18
CA PHE A 115 -7.90 -13.75 2.78
C PHE A 115 -9.02 -14.75 2.49
N GLY A 116 -8.69 -16.00 2.14
CA GLY A 116 -9.69 -17.04 1.81
C GLY A 116 -10.75 -16.53 0.83
N GLU A 117 -12.01 -16.65 1.23
CA GLU A 117 -13.18 -16.25 0.42
C GLU A 117 -13.69 -14.83 0.74
N SER A 118 -13.00 -14.07 1.60
CA SER A 118 -13.42 -12.73 2.00
C SER A 118 -13.58 -11.79 0.80
N GLU A 119 -14.68 -11.07 0.77
CA GLU A 119 -15.05 -10.16 -0.32
C GLU A 119 -14.83 -8.68 0.06
N LEU A 120 -14.56 -7.83 -0.92
CA LEU A 120 -14.29 -6.40 -0.72
C LEU A 120 -15.43 -5.67 0.00
N LYS A 121 -16.69 -6.04 -0.27
CA LYS A 121 -17.86 -5.41 0.37
C LYS A 121 -17.92 -5.63 1.88
N SER A 122 -17.26 -6.68 2.39
CA SER A 122 -17.24 -7.02 3.82
C SER A 122 -16.16 -6.28 4.61
N ALA A 123 -15.32 -5.48 3.94
CA ALA A 123 -14.27 -4.70 4.61
C ALA A 123 -14.84 -3.83 5.73
N LEU A 124 -14.22 -3.91 6.92
CA LEU A 124 -14.64 -3.20 8.14
C LEU A 124 -14.55 -1.68 8.02
N THR A 125 -13.67 -1.20 7.15
CA THR A 125 -13.45 0.23 6.86
C THR A 125 -13.50 0.43 5.35
N ASP A 126 -13.83 1.64 4.90
CA ASP A 126 -13.81 1.92 3.47
C ASP A 126 -12.39 1.78 2.91
N LEU A 127 -12.28 1.09 1.76
CA LEU A 127 -11.03 0.79 1.09
C LEU A 127 -10.96 1.43 -0.29
N LEU A 128 -9.75 1.89 -0.66
CA LEU A 128 -9.36 2.25 -2.00
C LEU A 128 -8.03 1.57 -2.32
N ILE A 129 -8.06 0.50 -3.14
CA ILE A 129 -6.84 -0.20 -3.55
C ILE A 129 -6.58 0.07 -5.02
N THR A 130 -5.34 0.43 -5.35
CA THR A 130 -4.93 0.83 -6.69
C THR A 130 -4.48 -0.35 -7.52
N SER A 131 -4.82 -0.33 -8.81
CA SER A 131 -4.32 -1.22 -9.86
C SER A 131 -4.41 -0.51 -11.20
N TYR A 132 -3.89 -1.08 -12.28
CA TYR A 132 -3.95 -0.51 -13.61
C TYR A 132 -4.44 -1.55 -14.62
N ASP A 133 -5.54 -1.27 -15.32
CA ASP A 133 -6.00 -2.12 -16.41
C ASP A 133 -5.33 -1.68 -17.71
N PHE A 134 -4.41 -2.50 -18.22
CA PHE A 134 -3.59 -2.13 -19.38
C PHE A 134 -4.19 -2.56 -20.73
N GLU A 135 -5.17 -3.44 -20.73
CA GLU A 135 -5.73 -4.02 -21.96
C GLU A 135 -7.11 -3.44 -22.31
N GLN A 136 -8.06 -3.58 -21.39
CA GLN A 136 -9.47 -3.25 -21.66
C GLN A 136 -9.73 -1.75 -21.52
N MET A 137 -9.49 -1.22 -20.33
CA MET A 137 -9.78 0.19 -20.03
C MET A 137 -8.59 1.11 -20.31
N ARG A 138 -7.36 0.61 -20.25
CA ARG A 138 -6.09 1.35 -20.44
C ARG A 138 -5.98 2.56 -19.54
N GLN A 139 -6.38 2.39 -18.28
CA GLN A 139 -6.43 3.46 -17.28
C GLN A 139 -6.29 2.94 -15.86
N PRO A 140 -6.08 3.84 -14.87
CA PRO A 140 -6.13 3.51 -13.46
C PRO A 140 -7.40 2.73 -13.10
N PHE A 141 -7.23 1.65 -12.37
CA PHE A 141 -8.31 0.83 -11.84
C PHE A 141 -8.30 0.90 -10.32
N PHE A 142 -9.44 1.26 -9.73
CA PHE A 142 -9.58 1.37 -8.29
C PHE A 142 -10.57 0.33 -7.78
N PHE A 143 -10.14 -0.49 -6.84
CA PHE A 143 -11.01 -1.33 -6.04
C PHE A 143 -11.52 -0.51 -4.85
N LYS A 144 -12.82 -0.26 -4.80
CA LYS A 144 -13.46 0.58 -3.78
C LYS A 144 -14.54 -0.21 -3.04
N SER A 145 -14.40 -0.39 -1.72
CA SER A 145 -15.37 -1.15 -0.93
C SER A 145 -16.77 -0.52 -0.96
N ARG A 146 -16.86 0.82 -0.99
CA ARG A 146 -18.16 1.53 -1.13
C ARG A 146 -18.87 1.14 -2.43
N GLN A 147 -18.14 1.02 -3.54
CA GLN A 147 -18.72 0.58 -4.82
C GLN A 147 -19.11 -0.91 -4.76
N ALA A 148 -18.30 -1.74 -4.10
CA ALA A 148 -18.57 -3.17 -3.93
C ALA A 148 -19.86 -3.44 -3.14
N LYS A 149 -20.20 -2.58 -2.15
CA LYS A 149 -21.42 -2.67 -1.34
C LYS A 149 -22.69 -2.43 -2.17
N ILE A 150 -22.64 -1.60 -3.21
CA ILE A 150 -23.82 -1.20 -4.02
C ILE A 150 -23.84 -1.82 -5.42
N ASN A 151 -22.71 -2.31 -5.91
CA ASN A 151 -22.60 -2.90 -7.24
C ASN A 151 -21.88 -4.26 -7.18
N PRO A 152 -22.62 -5.39 -7.32
CA PRO A 152 -22.02 -6.72 -7.28
C PRO A 152 -20.93 -6.97 -8.33
N ARG A 153 -20.95 -6.25 -9.46
CA ARG A 153 -19.88 -6.34 -10.48
C ARG A 153 -18.56 -5.72 -10.05
N ARG A 154 -18.56 -4.92 -8.99
CA ARG A 154 -17.37 -4.30 -8.38
C ARG A 154 -16.93 -4.98 -7.10
N ASN A 155 -17.64 -6.05 -6.70
CA ASN A 155 -17.30 -6.83 -5.52
C ASN A 155 -16.42 -8.02 -5.92
N PHE A 156 -15.18 -8.00 -5.53
CA PHE A 156 -14.18 -9.03 -5.80
C PHE A 156 -13.65 -9.62 -4.50
N LYS A 157 -13.08 -10.82 -4.58
CA LYS A 157 -12.39 -11.45 -3.44
C LYS A 157 -11.14 -10.67 -3.08
N MET A 158 -10.89 -10.46 -1.78
CA MET A 158 -9.74 -9.70 -1.29
C MET A 158 -8.40 -10.27 -1.76
N LYS A 159 -8.28 -11.62 -1.82
CA LYS A 159 -7.09 -12.29 -2.38
C LYS A 159 -6.78 -11.90 -3.82
N TRP A 160 -7.81 -11.73 -4.66
CA TRP A 160 -7.63 -11.32 -6.05
C TRP A 160 -7.25 -9.83 -6.18
N ILE A 161 -7.80 -8.99 -5.31
CA ILE A 161 -7.43 -7.57 -5.24
C ILE A 161 -5.97 -7.42 -4.80
N ALA A 162 -5.58 -8.16 -3.76
CA ALA A 162 -4.20 -8.20 -3.27
C ALA A 162 -3.23 -8.67 -4.36
N ARG A 163 -3.61 -9.71 -5.13
CA ARG A 163 -2.82 -10.21 -6.27
C ARG A 163 -2.72 -9.18 -7.39
N ALA A 164 -3.83 -8.50 -7.73
CA ALA A 164 -3.87 -7.48 -8.79
C ALA A 164 -3.00 -6.27 -8.44
N THR A 165 -3.17 -5.71 -7.24
CA THR A 165 -2.41 -4.53 -6.80
C THR A 165 -0.89 -4.78 -6.71
N SER A 166 -0.47 -6.05 -6.53
CA SER A 166 0.95 -6.47 -6.44
C SER A 166 1.49 -7.13 -7.71
N ALA A 167 0.79 -7.04 -8.85
CA ALA A 167 1.24 -7.53 -10.15
C ALA A 167 2.28 -6.59 -10.78
N ALA A 168 3.42 -6.40 -10.09
CA ALA A 168 4.46 -5.46 -10.50
C ALA A 168 5.20 -5.97 -11.74
N PRO A 169 5.24 -5.21 -12.86
CA PRO A 169 5.99 -5.58 -14.04
C PRO A 169 7.44 -5.93 -13.71
N THR A 170 7.99 -6.93 -14.39
CA THR A 170 9.33 -7.51 -14.19
C THR A 170 9.48 -8.39 -12.93
N TYR A 171 8.56 -8.33 -11.97
CA TYR A 171 8.54 -9.18 -10.77
C TYR A 171 7.54 -10.32 -10.92
N PHE A 172 6.30 -10.00 -11.29
CA PHE A 172 5.20 -10.94 -11.45
C PHE A 172 4.50 -10.73 -12.77
N GLU A 173 3.87 -11.81 -13.27
CA GLU A 173 2.97 -11.74 -14.41
C GLU A 173 1.75 -10.86 -14.12
N PRO A 174 1.15 -10.23 -15.16
CA PRO A 174 -0.12 -9.53 -15.05
C PRO A 174 -1.20 -10.45 -14.47
N PHE A 175 -2.15 -9.88 -13.73
CA PHE A 175 -3.25 -10.64 -13.17
C PHE A 175 -4.51 -10.50 -14.01
N LYS A 176 -5.05 -11.64 -14.49
CA LYS A 176 -6.34 -11.70 -15.18
C LYS A 176 -7.47 -11.89 -14.18
N LEU A 177 -8.26 -10.83 -13.94
CA LEU A 177 -9.42 -10.85 -13.06
C LEU A 177 -10.69 -11.06 -13.87
N THR A 178 -11.28 -12.26 -13.79
CA THR A 178 -12.52 -12.59 -14.49
C THR A 178 -13.73 -12.23 -13.62
N THR A 179 -14.74 -11.61 -14.23
CA THR A 179 -16.01 -11.32 -13.56
C THR A 179 -16.94 -12.56 -13.56
N THR A 180 -17.73 -12.72 -12.51
CA THR A 180 -18.53 -13.95 -12.28
C THR A 180 -19.73 -14.12 -13.22
N ARG A 181 -20.11 -13.12 -14.02
CA ARG A 181 -21.37 -13.13 -14.80
C ARG A 181 -21.21 -12.93 -16.30
N ASP A 182 -20.05 -12.45 -16.75
CA ASP A 182 -19.78 -12.21 -18.16
C ASP A 182 -18.42 -12.81 -18.47
N GLU A 183 -18.17 -13.18 -19.71
CA GLU A 183 -16.82 -13.52 -20.21
C GLU A 183 -15.84 -12.33 -20.15
N TYR A 184 -16.25 -11.23 -19.51
CA TYR A 184 -15.46 -10.02 -19.35
C TYR A 184 -14.41 -10.20 -18.26
N TYR A 185 -13.22 -9.72 -18.53
CA TYR A 185 -12.10 -9.74 -17.59
C TYR A 185 -11.35 -8.40 -17.60
N TYR A 186 -10.56 -8.19 -16.57
CA TYR A 186 -9.60 -7.09 -16.48
C TYR A 186 -8.19 -7.67 -16.52
N SER A 187 -7.27 -7.01 -17.25
CA SER A 187 -5.84 -7.36 -17.31
C SER A 187 -5.07 -6.36 -16.45
N LEU A 188 -4.72 -6.78 -15.23
CA LEU A 188 -4.32 -5.88 -14.16
C LEU A 188 -2.82 -5.94 -13.86
N LEU A 189 -2.24 -4.76 -13.69
CA LEU A 189 -0.89 -4.52 -13.19
C LEU A 189 -0.94 -3.83 -11.82
N ASP A 190 0.19 -3.84 -11.13
CA ASP A 190 0.43 -3.11 -9.87
C ASP A 190 0.08 -1.62 -10.01
N GLY A 191 -0.62 -1.09 -9.03
CA GLY A 191 -0.96 0.34 -8.99
C GLY A 191 0.24 1.27 -8.85
N GLY A 192 1.40 0.75 -8.44
CA GLY A 192 2.64 1.51 -8.29
C GLY A 192 3.15 2.15 -9.58
N ILE A 193 2.68 1.71 -10.75
CA ILE A 193 3.04 2.31 -12.03
C ILE A 193 2.48 3.73 -12.21
N PHE A 194 1.43 4.13 -11.48
CA PHE A 194 0.83 5.47 -11.57
C PHE A 194 0.56 6.13 -10.21
N ALA A 195 0.32 5.35 -9.16
CA ALA A 195 -0.03 5.84 -7.82
C ALA A 195 0.69 5.03 -6.74
N ASN A 196 2.04 5.06 -6.73
CA ASN A 196 2.83 4.38 -5.69
C ASN A 196 2.47 4.91 -4.30
N ASN A 197 2.26 6.22 -4.16
CA ASN A 197 1.62 6.86 -3.01
C ASN A 197 0.15 7.13 -3.34
N PRO A 198 -0.82 6.37 -2.81
CA PRO A 198 -2.24 6.53 -3.14
C PRO A 198 -2.93 7.68 -2.37
N ALA A 199 -2.20 8.50 -1.60
CA ALA A 199 -2.78 9.51 -0.72
C ALA A 199 -3.62 10.55 -1.48
N MET A 200 -3.17 11.02 -2.66
CA MET A 200 -3.96 11.95 -3.46
C MET A 200 -5.24 11.29 -4.00
N CYS A 201 -5.19 10.00 -4.35
CA CYS A 201 -6.39 9.27 -4.76
C CYS A 201 -7.39 9.13 -3.61
N ALA A 202 -6.90 8.87 -2.39
CA ALA A 202 -7.72 8.81 -1.18
C ALA A 202 -8.32 10.19 -0.83
N PHE A 203 -7.53 11.25 -0.95
CA PHE A 203 -8.01 12.61 -0.73
C PHE A 203 -9.13 12.97 -1.72
N ALA A 204 -8.95 12.69 -3.00
CA ALA A 204 -9.97 12.92 -4.02
C ALA A 204 -11.26 12.12 -3.76
N GLU A 205 -11.15 10.85 -3.32
CA GLU A 205 -12.29 10.03 -2.94
C GLU A 205 -13.05 10.61 -1.74
N ALA A 206 -12.32 11.08 -0.73
CA ALA A 206 -12.91 11.73 0.45
C ALA A 206 -13.61 13.05 0.07
N MET A 207 -12.99 13.86 -0.77
CA MET A 207 -13.59 15.13 -1.21
C MET A 207 -14.87 14.93 -2.03
N ASN A 208 -14.95 13.85 -2.80
CA ASN A 208 -16.15 13.53 -3.56
C ASN A 208 -17.38 13.25 -2.65
N SER A 209 -17.15 12.71 -1.47
CA SER A 209 -18.24 12.30 -0.55
C SER A 209 -18.33 13.13 0.73
N HIS A 210 -17.26 13.81 1.12
CA HIS A 210 -17.13 14.56 2.39
C HIS A 210 -16.43 15.92 2.18
N SER A 211 -16.83 16.68 1.16
CA SER A 211 -16.16 17.91 0.73
C SER A 211 -16.00 18.98 1.84
N GLN A 212 -16.92 19.00 2.81
CA GLN A 212 -16.94 19.97 3.90
C GLN A 212 -16.27 19.46 5.18
N ALA A 213 -15.84 18.19 5.22
CA ALA A 213 -15.23 17.63 6.43
C ALA A 213 -13.79 18.13 6.63
N ASN A 214 -13.40 18.32 7.87
CA ASN A 214 -11.99 18.41 8.21
C ASN A 214 -11.33 17.06 7.98
N ILE A 215 -10.16 17.06 7.38
CA ILE A 215 -9.45 15.81 7.04
C ILE A 215 -8.24 15.64 7.95
N LEU A 216 -8.16 14.47 8.57
CA LEU A 216 -6.92 13.98 9.17
C LEU A 216 -6.36 12.90 8.25
N MET A 217 -5.24 13.17 7.62
CA MET A 217 -4.60 12.22 6.71
C MET A 217 -3.22 11.80 7.22
N VAL A 218 -3.04 10.48 7.37
CA VAL A 218 -1.76 9.85 7.68
C VAL A 218 -1.29 9.07 6.46
N SER A 219 -0.11 9.40 5.95
CA SER A 219 0.50 8.76 4.79
C SER A 219 1.80 8.08 5.19
N LEU A 220 1.86 6.76 5.00
CA LEU A 220 3.00 5.92 5.36
C LEU A 220 3.80 5.53 4.13
N GLY A 221 5.07 5.89 4.13
CA GLY A 221 6.02 5.45 3.13
C GLY A 221 6.63 4.08 3.48
N THR A 222 7.29 3.51 2.49
CA THR A 222 8.01 2.23 2.60
C THR A 222 9.53 2.42 2.45
N GLY A 223 10.01 3.61 2.71
CA GLY A 223 11.40 4.04 2.53
C GLY A 223 11.63 4.70 1.16
N ALA A 224 12.11 5.94 1.17
CA ALA A 224 12.54 6.65 -0.01
C ALA A 224 13.92 6.12 -0.45
N ARG A 225 14.06 5.77 -1.72
CA ARG A 225 15.32 5.30 -2.27
C ARG A 225 16.11 6.47 -2.84
N THR A 226 17.31 6.64 -2.36
CA THR A 226 18.28 7.54 -2.97
C THR A 226 19.06 6.78 -4.03
N ILE A 227 18.65 6.91 -5.30
CA ILE A 227 19.41 6.36 -6.42
C ILE A 227 20.43 7.42 -6.81
N GLU A 228 21.71 7.16 -6.57
CA GLU A 228 22.77 7.96 -7.13
C GLU A 228 22.97 7.62 -8.61
N ILE A 229 22.20 8.28 -9.46
CA ILE A 229 22.45 8.30 -10.89
C ILE A 229 23.22 9.57 -11.18
N THR A 230 24.54 9.45 -11.38
CA THR A 230 25.33 10.61 -11.79
C THR A 230 25.08 10.93 -13.25
N TYR A 231 25.18 12.19 -13.62
CA TYR A 231 25.05 12.62 -15.02
C TYR A 231 26.06 11.90 -15.92
N GLU A 232 27.31 11.75 -15.44
CA GLU A 232 28.39 11.11 -16.16
C GLU A 232 28.11 9.63 -16.50
N ASN A 233 27.41 8.94 -15.60
CA ASN A 233 26.97 7.56 -15.85
C ASN A 233 25.78 7.52 -16.80
N ALA A 234 24.78 8.35 -16.55
CA ALA A 234 23.51 8.33 -17.26
C ALA A 234 23.61 8.73 -18.74
N ILE A 235 24.54 9.64 -19.08
CA ILE A 235 24.74 10.13 -20.45
C ILE A 235 25.09 9.00 -21.45
N ASN A 236 25.69 7.91 -20.94
CA ASN A 236 26.09 6.78 -21.76
C ASN A 236 25.14 5.56 -21.64
N TRP A 237 24.00 5.70 -20.93
CA TRP A 237 23.08 4.62 -20.74
C TRP A 237 22.19 4.39 -21.97
N GLY A 238 22.12 3.12 -22.38
CA GLY A 238 21.13 2.64 -23.33
C GLY A 238 19.87 2.11 -22.61
N LEU A 239 18.97 1.53 -23.40
CA LEU A 239 17.67 1.05 -22.92
C LEU A 239 17.78 0.05 -21.76
N ILE A 240 18.72 -0.90 -21.85
CA ILE A 240 18.89 -1.95 -20.83
C ILE A 240 19.28 -1.36 -19.46
N GLN A 241 20.17 -0.36 -19.45
CA GLN A 241 20.60 0.28 -18.22
C GLN A 241 19.49 1.14 -17.61
N TRP A 242 18.62 1.73 -18.42
CA TRP A 242 17.51 2.60 -17.96
C TRP A 242 16.33 1.82 -17.38
N VAL A 243 16.02 0.60 -17.83
CA VAL A 243 14.78 -0.12 -17.47
C VAL A 243 14.55 -0.18 -15.95
N ARG A 244 15.53 -0.63 -15.18
CA ARG A 244 15.37 -0.75 -13.72
C ARG A 244 15.38 0.60 -13.00
N PRO A 245 16.34 1.50 -13.24
CA PRO A 245 16.32 2.84 -12.64
C PRO A 245 15.04 3.61 -12.94
N LEU A 246 14.50 3.52 -14.15
CA LEU A 246 13.29 4.22 -14.56
C LEU A 246 12.08 3.85 -13.68
N ILE A 247 11.87 2.56 -13.40
CA ILE A 247 10.78 2.13 -12.51
C ILE A 247 10.89 2.80 -11.13
N TYR A 248 12.08 2.84 -10.55
CA TYR A 248 12.28 3.48 -9.24
C TYR A 248 12.12 4.99 -9.29
N LEU A 249 12.62 5.64 -10.35
CA LEU A 249 12.44 7.09 -10.55
C LEU A 249 10.95 7.45 -10.68
N MET A 250 10.17 6.64 -11.41
CA MET A 250 8.73 6.84 -11.54
C MET A 250 8.01 6.67 -10.20
N MET A 251 8.33 5.63 -9.43
CA MET A 251 7.74 5.39 -8.11
C MET A 251 8.07 6.52 -7.13
N ASN A 252 9.34 6.92 -7.04
CA ASN A 252 9.75 8.01 -6.16
C ASN A 252 9.18 9.35 -6.62
N GLY A 253 9.26 9.66 -7.91
CA GLY A 253 8.72 10.89 -8.48
C GLY A 253 7.22 11.03 -8.22
N ASN A 254 6.45 9.95 -8.38
CA ASN A 254 5.05 9.93 -8.02
C ASN A 254 4.85 10.20 -6.52
N SER A 255 5.56 9.48 -5.64
CA SER A 255 5.42 9.64 -4.19
C SER A 255 5.74 11.08 -3.73
N GLU A 256 6.82 11.67 -4.24
CA GLU A 256 7.21 13.04 -3.87
C GLU A 256 6.25 14.09 -4.45
N THR A 257 5.77 13.88 -5.68
CA THR A 257 4.76 14.76 -6.28
C THR A 257 3.48 14.79 -5.44
N VAL A 258 2.98 13.62 -5.05
CA VAL A 258 1.78 13.50 -4.19
C VAL A 258 2.01 14.15 -2.83
N ASN A 259 3.17 13.92 -2.21
CA ASN A 259 3.55 14.54 -0.94
C ASN A 259 3.58 16.08 -1.04
N TYR A 260 4.19 16.63 -2.11
CA TYR A 260 4.19 18.05 -2.38
C TYR A 260 2.76 18.60 -2.52
N GLN A 261 1.95 18.00 -3.38
CA GLN A 261 0.57 18.43 -3.61
C GLN A 261 -0.27 18.47 -2.33
N LEU A 262 -0.17 17.42 -1.51
CA LEU A 262 -0.92 17.35 -0.26
C LEU A 262 -0.42 18.35 0.78
N LYS A 263 0.89 18.58 0.89
CA LYS A 263 1.44 19.64 1.75
C LYS A 263 0.86 21.01 1.38
N GLU A 264 0.85 21.36 0.09
CA GLU A 264 0.29 22.64 -0.38
C GLU A 264 -1.23 22.73 -0.12
N ILE A 265 -1.99 21.68 -0.43
CA ILE A 265 -3.43 21.66 -0.20
C ILE A 265 -3.76 21.80 1.29
N PHE A 266 -3.08 21.05 2.14
CA PHE A 266 -3.37 21.06 3.57
C PHE A 266 -2.85 22.33 4.28
N SER A 267 -1.82 23.00 3.74
CA SER A 267 -1.38 24.30 4.25
C SER A 267 -2.44 25.38 4.09
N ALA A 268 -3.28 25.29 3.05
CA ALA A 268 -4.36 26.21 2.75
C ALA A 268 -5.72 25.76 3.34
N ARG A 269 -5.80 24.59 3.98
CA ARG A 269 -7.05 24.00 4.47
C ARG A 269 -7.10 24.02 6.00
N GLU A 270 -7.64 25.10 6.55
CA GLU A 270 -7.84 25.24 8.00
C GLU A 270 -8.64 24.05 8.58
N GLY A 271 -8.29 23.63 9.79
CA GLY A 271 -8.96 22.54 10.50
C GLY A 271 -8.58 21.13 10.02
N SER A 272 -7.77 20.98 8.96
CA SER A 272 -7.30 19.69 8.46
C SER A 272 -5.83 19.47 8.80
N ALA A 273 -5.36 18.20 8.79
CA ALA A 273 -3.98 17.85 9.09
C ALA A 273 -3.47 16.74 8.17
N TYR A 274 -2.25 16.88 7.68
CA TYR A 274 -1.55 15.89 6.86
C TYR A 274 -0.22 15.52 7.50
N TYR A 275 -0.01 14.22 7.70
CA TYR A 275 1.22 13.67 8.23
C TYR A 275 1.80 12.67 7.24
N ARG A 276 3.06 12.86 6.86
CA ARG A 276 3.83 11.93 6.03
C ARG A 276 4.96 11.34 6.87
N LEU A 277 4.87 10.04 7.15
CA LEU A 277 5.94 9.29 7.80
C LEU A 277 6.73 8.54 6.72
N GLN A 278 7.98 8.94 6.52
CA GLN A 278 8.87 8.39 5.51
C GLN A 278 10.32 8.43 6.03
N ILE A 279 11.15 7.50 5.60
CA ILE A 279 12.58 7.46 5.92
C ILE A 279 13.40 7.32 4.66
N ASP A 280 14.54 8.00 4.61
CA ASP A 280 15.53 7.77 3.57
C ASP A 280 16.26 6.47 3.82
N LEU A 281 16.27 5.59 2.81
CA LEU A 281 16.96 4.32 2.91
C LEU A 281 18.48 4.53 2.84
N PRO A 282 19.25 3.79 3.62
CA PRO A 282 20.71 3.80 3.48
C PRO A 282 21.17 3.52 2.05
N HIS A 283 22.35 4.01 1.68
CA HIS A 283 22.99 3.74 0.37
C HIS A 283 23.45 2.28 0.20
N ASP A 284 22.79 1.35 0.86
CA ASP A 284 23.00 -0.10 0.72
C ASP A 284 22.04 -0.67 -0.33
N PRO A 285 22.56 -1.16 -1.48
CA PRO A 285 21.74 -1.74 -2.53
C PRO A 285 20.88 -2.91 -2.07
N GLU A 286 21.29 -3.65 -1.03
CA GLU A 286 20.52 -4.79 -0.53
C GLU A 286 19.26 -4.35 0.23
N ILE A 287 19.31 -3.26 1.01
CA ILE A 287 18.17 -2.68 1.73
C ILE A 287 17.18 -2.04 0.74
N GLN A 288 17.69 -1.47 -0.34
CA GLN A 288 16.89 -0.79 -1.33
C GLN A 288 16.08 -1.72 -2.26
N LYS A 289 16.38 -3.02 -2.30
CA LYS A 289 15.63 -3.99 -3.13
C LYS A 289 14.22 -4.23 -2.58
N LEU A 290 13.25 -4.27 -3.49
CA LEU A 290 11.84 -4.53 -3.16
C LEU A 290 11.55 -6.00 -2.84
N ASP A 291 12.51 -6.89 -3.07
CA ASP A 291 12.35 -8.33 -3.06
C ASP A 291 13.45 -9.07 -2.26
N ASN A 292 14.21 -8.34 -1.46
CA ASN A 292 15.25 -8.94 -0.62
C ASN A 292 14.67 -9.45 0.71
N VAL A 293 14.33 -10.73 0.74
CA VAL A 293 13.73 -11.42 1.89
C VAL A 293 14.75 -12.11 2.81
N LYS A 294 16.03 -11.82 2.65
CA LYS A 294 17.08 -12.38 3.54
C LYS A 294 16.82 -11.93 4.98
N PRO A 295 17.03 -12.82 5.98
CA PRO A 295 16.82 -12.47 7.40
C PRO A 295 17.61 -11.24 7.86
N THR A 296 18.80 -11.01 7.28
CA THR A 296 19.59 -9.80 7.54
C THR A 296 18.88 -8.54 7.08
N ASN A 297 18.24 -8.58 5.91
CA ASN A 297 17.51 -7.44 5.37
C ASN A 297 16.21 -7.19 6.15
N ILE A 298 15.48 -8.23 6.53
CA ILE A 298 14.31 -8.09 7.40
C ILE A 298 14.68 -7.34 8.69
N ARG A 299 15.75 -7.75 9.38
CA ARG A 299 16.24 -7.04 10.58
C ARG A 299 16.66 -5.58 10.30
N ASN A 300 17.19 -5.29 9.13
CA ASN A 300 17.50 -3.91 8.75
C ASN A 300 16.24 -3.06 8.56
N LEU A 301 15.20 -3.62 7.95
CA LEU A 301 13.91 -2.94 7.79
C LEU A 301 13.20 -2.72 9.13
N GLU A 302 13.31 -3.67 10.06
CA GLU A 302 12.83 -3.52 11.44
C GLU A 302 13.52 -2.35 12.15
N LYS A 303 14.85 -2.27 12.08
CA LYS A 303 15.62 -1.15 12.65
C LYS A 303 15.24 0.20 12.03
N LEU A 304 14.97 0.25 10.73
CA LEU A 304 14.51 1.47 10.07
C LEU A 304 13.13 1.89 10.57
N ALA A 305 12.22 0.94 10.79
CA ALA A 305 10.93 1.23 11.39
C ALA A 305 11.06 1.74 12.83
N GLU A 306 11.90 1.10 13.66
CA GLU A 306 12.22 1.56 15.02
C GLU A 306 12.79 2.99 15.02
N GLN A 307 13.66 3.30 14.06
CA GLN A 307 14.25 4.64 13.90
C GLN A 307 13.19 5.69 13.57
N ILE A 308 12.23 5.41 12.65
CA ILE A 308 11.12 6.32 12.37
C ILE A 308 10.27 6.52 13.63
N ILE A 309 9.89 5.44 14.30
CA ILE A 309 9.06 5.45 15.50
C ILE A 309 9.71 6.30 16.61
N PHE A 310 11.02 6.16 16.77
CA PHE A 310 11.78 6.94 17.74
C PHE A 310 11.87 8.42 17.36
N ASN A 311 12.31 8.71 16.13
CA ASN A 311 12.52 10.09 15.65
C ASN A 311 11.21 10.88 15.56
N GLU A 312 10.13 10.22 15.15
CA GLU A 312 8.81 10.83 14.96
C GLU A 312 7.86 10.57 16.16
N SER A 313 8.41 10.26 17.32
CA SER A 313 7.59 9.87 18.49
C SER A 313 6.58 10.94 18.90
N ASN A 314 6.95 12.22 18.81
CA ASN A 314 6.03 13.34 19.09
C ASN A 314 4.93 13.46 18.04
N THR A 315 5.27 13.34 16.77
CA THR A 315 4.33 13.31 15.65
C THR A 315 3.36 12.14 15.77
N LEU A 316 3.86 10.94 16.11
CA LEU A 316 3.01 9.77 16.37
C LEU A 316 2.06 9.94 17.53
N ASN A 317 2.51 10.59 18.63
CA ASN A 317 1.61 10.92 19.75
C ASN A 317 0.51 11.89 19.32
N GLU A 318 0.84 12.91 18.54
CA GLU A 318 -0.14 13.86 18.01
C GLU A 318 -1.17 13.15 17.10
N ILE A 319 -0.69 12.31 16.17
CA ILE A 319 -1.55 11.49 15.32
C ILE A 319 -2.49 10.62 16.16
N CYS A 320 -1.94 9.84 17.11
CA CYS A 320 -2.72 8.96 17.96
C CYS A 320 -3.79 9.71 18.78
N ASN A 321 -3.43 10.86 19.37
CA ASN A 321 -4.38 11.67 20.11
C ASN A 321 -5.54 12.15 19.21
N LYS A 322 -5.25 12.61 17.99
CA LYS A 322 -6.29 13.02 17.02
C LYS A 322 -7.14 11.84 16.53
N LEU A 323 -6.54 10.65 16.43
CA LEU A 323 -7.26 9.43 16.03
C LEU A 323 -8.26 8.94 17.08
N VAL A 324 -7.92 9.07 18.37
CA VAL A 324 -8.80 8.60 19.47
C VAL A 324 -9.67 9.70 20.08
N SER A 325 -9.46 10.98 19.69
CA SER A 325 -10.32 12.06 20.15
C SER A 325 -11.79 11.73 19.92
N PRO A 326 -12.66 11.84 20.92
CA PRO A 326 -14.07 11.57 20.77
C PRO A 326 -14.63 12.37 19.60
N SER A 327 -15.49 11.73 18.81
CA SER A 327 -16.44 12.44 17.98
C SER A 327 -17.51 12.94 18.93
N ASP A 328 -17.40 14.19 19.40
CA ASP A 328 -18.44 14.80 20.20
C ASP A 328 -19.79 14.83 19.48
#